data_7ac17dd0c7555f537db6a23dbd3f174b
#
_entry.id   7ac17dd0c7555f537db6a23dbd3f174b
#
_cell.length_a   1.000
_cell.length_b   1.000
_cell.length_c   1.000
_cell.angle_alpha   90.00
_cell.angle_beta   90.00
_cell.angle_gamma   90.00
#
_symmetry.space_group_name_H-M   'P 1'
#
loop_
_entity.id
_entity.type
_entity.pdbx_description
1 polymer ?
#
loop_
_entity_poly.entity_id
_entity_poly.type
_entity_poly.pdbx_seq_one_letter_code
_entity_poly.pdbx_strand_id
1 'polypeptide(L)'
;MSSARPVEEPLAETLSGAPFVRVAAASDGDSLATAGLLARACAETATPFQLRLDDEAATETEDAVTVTVGPTTVDGDASLDRPASPAAFTLARRLGADPDPILALAGTIAAGETVQSADAALDAAREAGRIDREPGLALPTEDVPTGLAASTLLHGPFSGDEDAAAALVAELDAGADDPADSEFDRRLASLVTLDTVTADGATERAATRVERALRPYLTPDAPFRTLGGYADVLDAVARTAPAAGISLVLGEADDARDAAVAAWRKYGAAVHDGLQSAETRRHHGVWVLDCRDTDPAALPAVARLARDFRSPEPVVVALSEGTAAVAGESGIDDAV
;
A
#
# COMPACT_ATOMS: atom_id res chain seq x y z
N MET A 1 26.02 24.58 -9.49
CA MET A 1 25.17 23.54 -8.92
C MET A 1 23.94 24.26 -8.38
N SER A 2 22.87 24.32 -9.16
CA SER A 2 21.61 24.93 -8.75
C SER A 2 20.91 23.91 -7.84
N SER A 3 20.86 24.21 -6.55
CA SER A 3 20.02 23.46 -5.60
C SER A 3 18.57 23.74 -5.99
N ALA A 4 17.88 22.80 -6.58
CA ALA A 4 16.45 22.88 -6.76
C ALA A 4 15.85 23.11 -5.37
N ARG A 5 15.04 24.17 -5.20
CA ARG A 5 14.25 24.36 -3.96
C ARG A 5 13.35 23.15 -3.80
N PRO A 6 13.26 22.57 -2.60
CA PRO A 6 12.30 21.50 -2.35
C PRO A 6 10.89 22.00 -2.71
N VAL A 7 10.12 21.16 -3.38
CA VAL A 7 8.73 21.46 -3.83
C VAL A 7 7.84 21.85 -2.64
N GLU A 8 8.16 21.36 -1.46
CA GLU A 8 7.40 21.59 -0.23
C GLU A 8 7.41 23.05 0.28
N GLU A 9 8.46 23.87 0.00
CA GLU A 9 8.47 25.26 0.48
C GLU A 9 7.44 26.14 -0.24
N PRO A 10 7.39 26.20 -1.57
CA PRO A 10 6.37 26.94 -2.30
C PRO A 10 4.95 26.43 -1.99
N LEU A 11 4.78 25.12 -1.83
CA LEU A 11 3.48 24.53 -1.54
C LEU A 11 2.99 24.87 -0.12
N ALA A 12 3.88 24.87 0.88
CA ALA A 12 3.53 25.27 2.23
C ALA A 12 3.05 26.74 2.29
N GLU A 13 3.73 27.65 1.57
CA GLU A 13 3.31 29.06 1.48
C GLU A 13 1.92 29.19 0.83
N THR A 14 1.67 28.45 -0.25
CA THR A 14 0.39 28.44 -0.98
C THR A 14 -0.74 27.92 -0.09
N LEU A 15 -0.53 26.81 0.61
CA LEU A 15 -1.56 26.20 1.46
C LEU A 15 -1.84 27.01 2.73
N SER A 16 -0.83 27.67 3.32
CA SER A 16 -1.01 28.50 4.53
C SER A 16 -1.94 29.70 4.30
N GLY A 17 -2.07 30.18 3.06
CA GLY A 17 -2.94 31.28 2.70
C GLY A 17 -4.24 30.88 2.02
N ALA A 18 -4.45 29.58 1.78
CA ALA A 18 -5.60 29.09 1.02
C ALA A 18 -6.90 29.21 1.83
N PRO A 19 -7.97 29.81 1.27
CA PRO A 19 -9.27 29.83 1.94
C PRO A 19 -9.97 28.47 1.92
N PHE A 20 -9.61 27.61 0.98
CA PHE A 20 -10.11 26.25 0.83
C PHE A 20 -9.07 25.38 0.12
N VAL A 21 -8.85 24.16 0.60
CA VAL A 21 -7.93 23.19 -0.01
C VAL A 21 -8.72 22.01 -0.56
N ARG A 22 -8.48 21.67 -1.83
CA ARG A 22 -8.99 20.45 -2.45
C ARG A 22 -7.83 19.48 -2.67
N VAL A 23 -7.96 18.26 -2.15
CA VAL A 23 -7.02 17.17 -2.40
C VAL A 23 -7.67 16.16 -3.33
N ALA A 24 -7.15 16.02 -4.55
CA ALA A 24 -7.54 15.03 -5.53
C ALA A 24 -6.43 13.97 -5.64
N ALA A 25 -6.70 12.76 -5.18
CA ALA A 25 -5.71 11.71 -5.05
C ALA A 25 -6.05 10.50 -5.93
N ALA A 26 -5.04 9.89 -6.52
CA ALA A 26 -5.18 8.63 -7.24
C ALA A 26 -5.63 7.50 -6.31
N SER A 27 -6.26 6.47 -6.89
CA SER A 27 -6.78 5.32 -6.14
C SER A 27 -5.69 4.30 -5.83
N ASP A 28 -4.69 4.70 -5.06
CA ASP A 28 -3.63 3.83 -4.54
C ASP A 28 -3.27 4.17 -3.09
N GLY A 29 -2.55 3.27 -2.40
CA GLY A 29 -2.30 3.37 -0.98
C GLY A 29 -1.42 4.55 -0.56
N ASP A 30 -0.42 4.94 -1.37
CA ASP A 30 0.43 6.12 -1.10
C ASP A 30 -0.36 7.42 -1.27
N SER A 31 -1.14 7.51 -2.34
CA SER A 31 -1.98 8.67 -2.62
C SER A 31 -3.06 8.86 -1.55
N LEU A 32 -3.68 7.77 -1.08
CA LEU A 32 -4.63 7.81 0.03
C LEU A 32 -3.97 8.27 1.34
N ALA A 33 -2.82 7.71 1.70
CA ALA A 33 -2.08 8.10 2.90
C ALA A 33 -1.68 9.58 2.85
N THR A 34 -1.18 10.03 1.71
CA THR A 34 -0.82 11.43 1.44
C THR A 34 -2.01 12.36 1.62
N ALA A 35 -3.14 12.01 1.03
CA ALA A 35 -4.38 12.78 1.14
C ALA A 35 -4.87 12.87 2.59
N GLY A 36 -4.76 11.77 3.36
CA GLY A 36 -5.06 11.75 4.80
C GLY A 36 -4.15 12.68 5.61
N LEU A 37 -2.83 12.66 5.34
CA LEU A 37 -1.88 13.56 6.01
C LEU A 37 -2.19 15.03 5.74
N LEU A 38 -2.48 15.40 4.49
CA LEU A 38 -2.84 16.77 4.12
C LEU A 38 -4.17 17.19 4.71
N ALA A 39 -5.18 16.33 4.66
CA ALA A 39 -6.50 16.62 5.22
C ALA A 39 -6.46 16.84 6.73
N ARG A 40 -5.71 16.00 7.48
CA ARG A 40 -5.50 16.21 8.92
C ARG A 40 -4.75 17.50 9.20
N ALA A 41 -3.72 17.84 8.42
CA ALA A 41 -3.01 19.11 8.56
C ALA A 41 -3.93 20.31 8.32
N CYS A 42 -4.80 20.26 7.31
CA CYS A 42 -5.82 21.27 7.10
C CYS A 42 -6.79 21.39 8.28
N ALA A 43 -7.24 20.25 8.83
CA ALA A 43 -8.13 20.24 10.00
C ALA A 43 -7.47 20.89 11.23
N GLU A 44 -6.21 20.55 11.53
CA GLU A 44 -5.45 21.11 12.65
C GLU A 44 -5.17 22.59 12.50
N THR A 45 -4.99 23.07 11.27
CA THR A 45 -4.78 24.50 10.97
C THR A 45 -6.08 25.27 10.72
N ALA A 46 -7.23 24.61 10.94
CA ALA A 46 -8.57 25.18 10.71
C ALA A 46 -8.78 25.68 9.25
N THR A 47 -8.11 25.08 8.28
CA THR A 47 -8.30 25.34 6.85
C THR A 47 -9.39 24.41 6.32
N PRO A 48 -10.49 24.93 5.74
CA PRO A 48 -11.52 24.10 5.13
C PRO A 48 -10.94 23.27 3.97
N PHE A 49 -11.34 22.00 3.89
CA PHE A 49 -10.82 21.10 2.86
C PHE A 49 -11.86 20.14 2.30
N GLN A 50 -11.56 19.60 1.11
CA GLN A 50 -12.25 18.46 0.48
C GLN A 50 -11.20 17.44 0.05
N LEU A 51 -11.47 16.17 0.33
CA LEU A 51 -10.65 15.04 -0.11
C LEU A 51 -11.44 14.15 -1.05
N ARG A 52 -10.83 13.73 -2.17
CA ARG A 52 -11.40 12.80 -3.16
C ARG A 52 -10.34 11.80 -3.61
N LEU A 53 -10.81 10.58 -3.88
CA LEU A 53 -10.04 9.47 -4.42
C LEU A 53 -10.67 9.04 -5.76
N ASP A 54 -10.69 9.91 -6.73
CA ASP A 54 -11.15 9.59 -8.07
C ASP A 54 -10.82 10.74 -9.02
N ASP A 55 -10.88 10.46 -10.33
CA ASP A 55 -10.69 11.42 -11.40
C ASP A 55 -11.99 12.15 -11.79
N GLU A 56 -13.07 12.02 -11.00
CA GLU A 56 -14.29 12.78 -11.31
C GLU A 56 -14.08 14.28 -11.12
N ALA A 57 -14.52 15.03 -12.13
CA ALA A 57 -14.40 16.48 -12.12
C ALA A 57 -15.05 17.07 -10.86
N ALA A 58 -14.25 17.76 -10.07
CA ALA A 58 -14.75 18.47 -8.89
C ALA A 58 -15.61 19.65 -9.31
N THR A 59 -16.63 19.96 -8.51
CA THR A 59 -17.36 21.22 -8.65
C THR A 59 -16.39 22.36 -8.46
N GLU A 60 -16.28 23.27 -9.43
CA GLU A 60 -15.43 24.45 -9.31
C GLU A 60 -15.84 25.27 -8.05
N THR A 61 -14.86 25.55 -7.22
CA THR A 61 -15.01 26.44 -6.06
C THR A 61 -14.07 27.60 -6.26
N GLU A 62 -14.59 28.83 -6.29
CA GLU A 62 -13.77 30.02 -6.40
C GLU A 62 -12.72 30.07 -5.28
N ASP A 63 -11.49 30.42 -5.62
CA ASP A 63 -10.34 30.56 -4.71
C ASP A 63 -9.87 29.26 -4.00
N ALA A 64 -10.29 28.07 -4.46
CA ALA A 64 -9.77 26.82 -3.92
C ALA A 64 -8.38 26.52 -4.49
N VAL A 65 -7.45 26.11 -3.62
CA VAL A 65 -6.16 25.53 -4.02
C VAL A 65 -6.33 24.01 -4.19
N THR A 66 -6.10 23.52 -5.40
CA THR A 66 -6.19 22.10 -5.71
C THR A 66 -4.80 21.45 -5.68
N VAL A 67 -4.62 20.47 -4.81
CA VAL A 67 -3.42 19.61 -4.75
C VAL A 67 -3.76 18.26 -5.32
N THR A 68 -3.04 17.88 -6.37
CA THR A 68 -3.15 16.53 -6.97
C THR A 68 -2.09 15.61 -6.37
N VAL A 69 -2.44 14.34 -6.17
CA VAL A 69 -1.57 13.34 -5.55
C VAL A 69 -1.53 12.07 -6.40
N GLY A 70 -0.34 11.70 -6.85
CA GLY A 70 -0.15 10.56 -7.74
C GLY A 70 -0.67 10.80 -9.16
N PRO A 71 -0.76 9.76 -9.99
CA PRO A 71 -1.25 9.86 -11.36
C PRO A 71 -2.77 10.13 -11.36
N THR A 72 -3.17 11.32 -11.79
CA THR A 72 -4.57 11.74 -11.90
C THR A 72 -4.76 12.56 -13.17
N THR A 73 -5.98 12.57 -13.70
CA THR A 73 -6.37 13.41 -14.86
C THR A 73 -6.86 14.80 -14.46
N VAL A 74 -6.94 15.06 -13.14
CA VAL A 74 -7.36 16.37 -12.62
C VAL A 74 -6.22 17.38 -12.71
N ASP A 75 -6.48 18.57 -13.26
CA ASP A 75 -5.53 19.67 -13.20
C ASP A 75 -5.48 20.27 -11.80
N GLY A 76 -4.29 20.46 -11.26
CA GLY A 76 -4.05 21.03 -9.92
C GLY A 76 -3.13 22.24 -9.95
N ASP A 77 -3.24 23.09 -8.91
CA ASP A 77 -2.33 24.21 -8.69
C ASP A 77 -0.94 23.71 -8.21
N ALA A 78 -0.91 22.51 -7.63
CA ALA A 78 0.30 21.80 -7.25
C ALA A 78 0.11 20.28 -7.33
N SER A 79 1.23 19.55 -7.47
CA SER A 79 1.23 18.08 -7.50
C SER A 79 2.25 17.49 -6.54
N LEU A 80 1.93 16.33 -6.00
CA LEU A 80 2.83 15.46 -5.25
C LEU A 80 2.94 14.12 -5.98
N ASP A 81 4.14 13.84 -6.51
CA ASP A 81 4.43 12.62 -7.23
C ASP A 81 4.85 11.48 -6.27
N ARG A 82 4.70 10.24 -6.71
CA ARG A 82 5.08 9.05 -5.91
C ARG A 82 6.60 8.92 -5.74
N PRO A 83 7.08 8.59 -4.51
CA PRO A 83 6.33 8.43 -3.26
C PRO A 83 5.93 9.78 -2.66
N ALA A 84 4.64 10.03 -2.49
CA ALA A 84 4.11 11.33 -2.06
C ALA A 84 4.02 11.48 -0.53
N SER A 85 3.83 10.37 0.20
CA SER A 85 3.66 10.37 1.66
C SER A 85 4.82 11.01 2.43
N PRO A 86 6.12 10.82 2.07
CA PRO A 86 7.23 11.48 2.77
C PRO A 86 7.20 13.00 2.63
N ALA A 87 6.86 13.48 1.42
CA ALA A 87 6.75 14.91 1.15
C ALA A 87 5.55 15.53 1.90
N ALA A 88 4.40 14.83 1.91
CA ALA A 88 3.22 15.27 2.66
C ALA A 88 3.46 15.33 4.16
N PHE A 89 4.19 14.39 4.75
CA PHE A 89 4.60 14.43 6.14
C PHE A 89 5.42 15.67 6.46
N THR A 90 6.42 15.96 5.64
CA THR A 90 7.27 17.15 5.79
C THR A 90 6.48 18.44 5.61
N LEU A 91 5.58 18.48 4.63
CA LEU A 91 4.72 19.61 4.33
C LEU A 91 3.76 19.89 5.50
N ALA A 92 3.09 18.86 6.04
CA ALA A 92 2.19 19.01 7.18
C ALA A 92 2.90 19.61 8.41
N ARG A 93 4.13 19.17 8.71
CA ARG A 93 4.96 19.77 9.77
C ARG A 93 5.28 21.23 9.51
N ARG A 94 5.56 21.62 8.27
CA ARG A 94 5.81 23.03 7.89
C ARG A 94 4.56 23.89 8.03
N LEU A 95 3.38 23.33 7.84
CA LEU A 95 2.10 23.98 8.10
C LEU A 95 1.81 24.16 9.60
N GLY A 96 2.60 23.53 10.47
CA GLY A 96 2.44 23.59 11.92
C GLY A 96 1.55 22.49 12.50
N ALA A 97 1.23 21.47 11.71
CA ALA A 97 0.50 20.30 12.15
C ALA A 97 1.43 19.22 12.74
N ASP A 98 0.85 18.25 13.44
CA ASP A 98 1.53 17.06 13.97
C ASP A 98 1.11 15.79 13.19
N PRO A 99 1.68 15.58 11.98
CA PRO A 99 1.27 14.46 11.12
C PRO A 99 1.65 13.10 11.69
N ASP A 100 0.79 12.11 11.45
CA ASP A 100 1.02 10.73 11.86
C ASP A 100 2.18 10.09 11.08
N PRO A 101 3.33 9.78 11.72
CA PRO A 101 4.46 9.18 11.06
C PRO A 101 4.18 7.74 10.60
N ILE A 102 3.27 7.01 11.26
CA ILE A 102 2.91 5.64 10.89
C ILE A 102 2.15 5.63 9.57
N LEU A 103 1.21 6.57 9.38
CA LEU A 103 0.49 6.72 8.12
C LEU A 103 1.44 7.08 6.96
N ALA A 104 2.40 7.98 7.21
CA ALA A 104 3.41 8.36 6.22
C ALA A 104 4.30 7.18 5.80
N LEU A 105 4.75 6.38 6.77
CA LEU A 105 5.57 5.19 6.51
C LEU A 105 4.78 4.10 5.79
N ALA A 106 3.51 3.89 6.16
CA ALA A 106 2.64 2.93 5.47
C ALA A 106 2.39 3.33 4.01
N GLY A 107 2.14 4.62 3.73
CA GLY A 107 2.03 5.15 2.37
C GLY A 107 3.32 4.94 1.57
N THR A 108 4.48 5.21 2.17
CA THR A 108 5.79 4.98 1.55
C THR A 108 5.98 3.51 1.11
N ILE A 109 5.59 2.56 1.98
CA ILE A 109 5.63 1.13 1.64
C ILE A 109 4.62 0.81 0.52
N ALA A 110 3.42 1.39 0.55
CA ALA A 110 2.41 1.22 -0.49
C ALA A 110 2.88 1.76 -1.86
N ALA A 111 3.73 2.78 -1.88
CA ALA A 111 4.43 3.25 -3.08
C ALA A 111 5.47 2.23 -3.62
N GLY A 112 5.75 1.15 -2.89
CA GLY A 112 6.78 0.17 -3.24
C GLY A 112 8.18 0.52 -2.75
N GLU A 113 8.30 1.61 -1.98
CA GLU A 113 9.55 2.10 -1.42
C GLU A 113 9.85 1.49 -0.05
N THR A 114 11.07 1.67 0.41
CA THR A 114 11.48 1.27 1.76
C THR A 114 11.23 2.41 2.76
N VAL A 115 11.07 2.09 4.03
CA VAL A 115 10.87 3.11 5.09
C VAL A 115 12.01 4.11 5.19
N GLN A 116 13.19 3.78 4.65
CA GLN A 116 14.36 4.66 4.62
C GLN A 116 14.19 5.83 3.65
N SER A 117 13.29 5.73 2.67
CA SER A 117 12.96 6.89 1.80
C SER A 117 12.09 7.95 2.50
N ALA A 118 11.64 7.68 3.73
CA ALA A 118 10.86 8.59 4.56
C ALA A 118 11.57 8.90 5.90
N ASP A 119 12.83 9.29 5.84
CA ASP A 119 13.70 9.48 7.02
C ASP A 119 13.05 10.32 8.12
N ALA A 120 12.42 11.44 7.77
CA ALA A 120 11.78 12.34 8.76
C ALA A 120 10.62 11.67 9.51
N ALA A 121 9.81 10.85 8.82
CA ALA A 121 8.72 10.10 9.44
C ALA A 121 9.27 8.91 10.25
N LEU A 122 10.30 8.24 9.73
CA LEU A 122 10.96 7.12 10.41
C LEU A 122 11.59 7.55 11.74
N ASP A 123 12.29 8.66 11.74
CA ASP A 123 12.91 9.22 12.94
C ASP A 123 11.84 9.66 13.95
N ALA A 124 10.78 10.34 13.50
CA ALA A 124 9.67 10.71 14.36
C ALA A 124 8.97 9.49 14.99
N ALA A 125 8.74 8.42 14.22
CA ALA A 125 8.14 7.19 14.73
C ALA A 125 9.03 6.48 15.77
N ARG A 126 10.36 6.48 15.55
CA ARG A 126 11.34 5.91 16.50
C ARG A 126 11.45 6.73 17.78
N GLU A 127 11.57 8.04 17.66
CA GLU A 127 11.65 8.95 18.81
C GLU A 127 10.40 8.85 19.70
N ALA A 128 9.23 8.68 19.09
CA ALA A 128 7.98 8.46 19.80
C ALA A 128 7.78 7.02 20.30
N GLY A 129 8.67 6.08 19.99
CA GLY A 129 8.55 4.67 20.37
C GLY A 129 7.34 3.95 19.72
N ARG A 130 6.85 4.44 18.58
CA ARG A 130 5.64 3.92 17.92
C ARG A 130 5.90 2.77 16.96
N ILE A 131 7.16 2.40 16.74
CA ILE A 131 7.54 1.25 15.91
C ILE A 131 8.60 0.42 16.61
N ASP A 132 8.48 -0.90 16.48
CA ASP A 132 9.48 -1.85 16.86
C ASP A 132 9.71 -2.87 15.75
N ARG A 133 10.92 -3.41 15.61
CA ARG A 133 11.26 -4.33 14.52
C ARG A 133 11.49 -5.72 15.06
N GLU A 134 10.56 -6.63 14.76
CA GLU A 134 10.58 -7.99 15.26
C GLU A 134 10.65 -9.03 14.11
N PRO A 135 11.04 -10.27 14.43
CA PRO A 135 10.84 -11.40 13.53
C PRO A 135 9.35 -11.56 13.18
N GLY A 136 9.03 -12.11 12.03
CA GLY A 136 7.66 -12.40 11.63
C GLY A 136 7.32 -11.92 10.22
N LEU A 137 6.03 -11.79 9.94
CA LEU A 137 5.48 -11.40 8.65
C LEU A 137 4.72 -10.08 8.74
N ALA A 138 4.76 -9.32 7.65
CA ALA A 138 4.07 -8.04 7.52
C ALA A 138 2.57 -8.23 7.28
N LEU A 139 1.85 -8.73 8.28
CA LEU A 139 0.39 -8.93 8.23
C LEU A 139 -0.34 -7.79 8.97
N PRO A 140 -1.54 -7.39 8.54
CA PRO A 140 -2.29 -6.29 9.15
C PRO A 140 -2.97 -6.69 10.47
N THR A 141 -3.24 -7.98 10.68
CA THR A 141 -3.97 -8.51 11.83
C THR A 141 -3.20 -9.65 12.50
N GLU A 142 -3.69 -10.08 13.67
CA GLU A 142 -3.15 -11.24 14.39
C GLU A 142 -3.66 -12.59 13.83
N ASP A 143 -4.72 -12.57 13.04
CA ASP A 143 -5.25 -13.75 12.35
C ASP A 143 -4.31 -14.13 11.19
N VAL A 144 -3.36 -15.00 11.49
CA VAL A 144 -2.30 -15.42 10.55
C VAL A 144 -2.86 -16.14 9.32
N PRO A 145 -3.77 -17.14 9.43
CA PRO A 145 -4.35 -17.80 8.27
C PRO A 145 -5.03 -16.82 7.29
N THR A 146 -5.96 -16.00 7.78
CA THR A 146 -6.59 -14.95 6.98
C THR A 146 -5.56 -13.98 6.42
N GLY A 147 -4.55 -13.61 7.24
CA GLY A 147 -3.47 -12.73 6.85
C GLY A 147 -2.68 -13.24 5.65
N LEU A 148 -2.28 -14.49 5.66
CA LEU A 148 -1.55 -15.16 4.59
C LEU A 148 -2.38 -15.31 3.32
N ALA A 149 -3.64 -15.73 3.48
CA ALA A 149 -4.53 -15.94 2.34
C ALA A 149 -4.86 -14.64 1.60
N ALA A 150 -5.02 -13.51 2.33
CA ALA A 150 -5.45 -12.25 1.74
C ALA A 150 -4.31 -11.28 1.40
N SER A 151 -3.10 -11.43 1.97
CA SER A 151 -2.02 -10.48 1.75
C SER A 151 -1.57 -10.42 0.30
N THR A 152 -1.49 -9.20 -0.24
CA THR A 152 -0.92 -8.95 -1.57
C THR A 152 0.58 -8.61 -1.53
N LEU A 153 1.22 -8.66 -0.36
CA LEU A 153 2.68 -8.52 -0.21
C LEU A 153 3.44 -9.81 -0.55
N LEU A 154 2.73 -10.94 -0.50
CA LEU A 154 3.25 -12.29 -0.70
C LEU A 154 2.41 -13.04 -1.74
N HIS A 155 3.03 -14.03 -2.37
CA HIS A 155 2.31 -15.02 -3.18
C HIS A 155 2.97 -16.38 -3.05
N GLY A 156 2.20 -17.37 -2.64
CA GLY A 156 2.61 -18.76 -2.44
C GLY A 156 1.42 -19.71 -2.49
N PRO A 157 1.61 -21.00 -2.16
CA PRO A 157 0.54 -21.99 -2.18
C PRO A 157 -0.65 -21.70 -1.25
N PHE A 158 -0.42 -20.88 -0.20
CA PHE A 158 -1.40 -20.44 0.78
C PHE A 158 -2.24 -19.24 0.31
N SER A 159 -1.85 -18.57 -0.78
CA SER A 159 -2.48 -17.33 -1.21
C SER A 159 -3.83 -17.56 -1.87
N GLY A 160 -4.86 -16.84 -1.41
CA GLY A 160 -6.24 -16.98 -1.86
C GLY A 160 -6.98 -18.19 -1.24
N ASP A 161 -6.33 -18.98 -0.37
CA ASP A 161 -6.88 -20.20 0.23
C ASP A 161 -6.65 -20.20 1.76
N GLU A 162 -7.70 -19.86 2.52
CA GLU A 162 -7.62 -19.82 4.01
C GLU A 162 -7.40 -21.22 4.60
N ASP A 163 -7.89 -22.29 3.96
CA ASP A 163 -7.70 -23.66 4.46
C ASP A 163 -6.24 -24.10 4.26
N ALA A 164 -5.64 -23.77 3.12
CA ALA A 164 -4.22 -24.02 2.88
C ALA A 164 -3.33 -23.19 3.84
N ALA A 165 -3.68 -21.93 4.07
CA ALA A 165 -2.97 -21.08 5.04
C ALA A 165 -3.11 -21.62 6.48
N ALA A 166 -4.29 -22.06 6.87
CA ALA A 166 -4.52 -22.67 8.18
C ALA A 166 -3.76 -23.99 8.36
N ALA A 167 -3.69 -24.82 7.32
CA ALA A 167 -2.91 -26.06 7.35
C ALA A 167 -1.41 -25.78 7.55
N LEU A 168 -0.87 -24.77 6.86
CA LEU A 168 0.52 -24.33 7.01
C LEU A 168 0.82 -23.85 8.44
N VAL A 169 -0.09 -23.09 9.05
CA VAL A 169 0.04 -22.63 10.43
C VAL A 169 -0.03 -23.82 11.41
N ALA A 170 -0.94 -24.77 11.20
CA ALA A 170 -1.11 -25.95 12.05
C ALA A 170 0.14 -26.87 12.07
N GLU A 171 0.95 -26.88 11.01
CA GLU A 171 2.23 -27.59 11.01
C GLU A 171 3.22 -27.02 12.03
N LEU A 172 3.12 -25.71 12.33
CA LEU A 172 3.97 -25.03 13.31
C LEU A 172 3.49 -25.26 14.76
N ASP A 173 2.17 -25.25 14.97
CA ASP A 173 1.55 -25.40 16.29
C ASP A 173 1.78 -26.78 16.89
N ALA A 174 1.93 -27.81 16.04
CA ALA A 174 2.21 -29.18 16.50
C ALA A 174 3.52 -29.33 17.31
N GLY A 175 4.31 -28.27 17.49
CA GLY A 175 5.57 -28.27 18.22
C GLY A 175 5.85 -27.05 19.08
N ALA A 176 4.87 -26.17 19.34
CA ALA A 176 5.03 -24.95 20.13
C ALA A 176 4.21 -25.00 21.42
N ASP A 177 4.83 -24.66 22.54
CA ASP A 177 4.16 -24.59 23.85
C ASP A 177 3.41 -23.25 24.05
N ASP A 178 3.72 -22.19 23.26
CA ASP A 178 3.03 -20.89 23.26
C ASP A 178 3.10 -20.20 21.88
N PRO A 179 1.96 -19.95 21.20
CA PRO A 179 1.93 -19.29 19.89
C PRO A 179 2.25 -17.78 19.91
N ALA A 180 2.37 -17.17 21.07
CA ALA A 180 2.75 -15.76 21.22
C ALA A 180 4.27 -15.53 21.26
N ASP A 181 5.08 -16.57 21.11
CA ASP A 181 6.53 -16.48 21.21
C ASP A 181 7.18 -15.97 19.90
N SER A 182 8.20 -15.14 20.03
CA SER A 182 9.06 -14.70 18.92
C SER A 182 9.69 -15.85 18.12
N GLU A 183 9.72 -17.05 18.70
CA GLU A 183 10.13 -18.28 18.01
C GLU A 183 9.08 -18.77 17.02
N PHE A 184 7.78 -18.71 17.36
CA PHE A 184 6.69 -19.01 16.43
C PHE A 184 6.77 -18.09 15.19
N ASP A 185 6.88 -16.76 15.41
CA ASP A 185 6.98 -15.78 14.33
C ASP A 185 8.19 -16.03 13.41
N ARG A 186 9.35 -16.44 13.96
CA ARG A 186 10.53 -16.81 13.18
C ARG A 186 10.30 -18.08 12.35
N ARG A 187 9.70 -19.10 12.96
CA ARG A 187 9.40 -20.37 12.28
C ARG A 187 8.39 -20.14 11.17
N LEU A 188 7.33 -19.35 11.42
CA LEU A 188 6.34 -18.96 10.44
C LEU A 188 6.99 -18.23 9.26
N ALA A 189 7.80 -17.22 9.51
CA ALA A 189 8.51 -16.48 8.47
C ALA A 189 9.41 -17.37 7.62
N SER A 190 10.09 -18.33 8.26
CA SER A 190 10.95 -19.31 7.56
C SER A 190 10.16 -20.27 6.70
N LEU A 191 9.04 -20.78 7.18
CA LEU A 191 8.17 -21.71 6.46
C LEU A 191 7.52 -21.02 5.26
N VAL A 192 6.92 -19.84 5.47
CA VAL A 192 6.33 -19.03 4.39
C VAL A 192 7.36 -18.67 3.32
N THR A 193 8.60 -18.33 3.74
CA THR A 193 9.68 -18.08 2.78
C THR A 193 9.98 -19.32 1.95
N LEU A 194 10.14 -20.48 2.61
CA LEU A 194 10.44 -21.74 1.93
C LEU A 194 9.34 -22.09 0.91
N ASP A 195 8.08 -22.07 1.34
CA ASP A 195 6.94 -22.37 0.48
C ASP A 195 6.84 -21.39 -0.71
N THR A 196 7.12 -20.11 -0.47
CA THR A 196 7.10 -19.09 -1.55
C THR A 196 8.18 -19.34 -2.59
N VAL A 197 9.42 -19.64 -2.17
CA VAL A 197 10.55 -19.78 -3.12
C VAL A 197 10.63 -21.17 -3.77
N THR A 198 9.97 -22.16 -3.18
CA THR A 198 9.92 -23.54 -3.74
C THR A 198 8.60 -23.82 -4.46
N ALA A 199 7.65 -22.89 -4.48
CA ALA A 199 6.38 -23.03 -5.17
C ALA A 199 6.57 -23.30 -6.67
N ASP A 200 5.69 -24.08 -7.26
CA ASP A 200 5.71 -24.34 -8.69
C ASP A 200 5.61 -23.03 -9.49
N GLY A 201 6.59 -22.78 -10.35
CA GLY A 201 6.69 -21.56 -11.14
C GLY A 201 7.28 -20.36 -10.40
N ALA A 202 7.75 -20.51 -9.16
CA ALA A 202 8.49 -19.46 -8.47
C ALA A 202 9.78 -19.09 -9.23
N THR A 203 10.15 -17.82 -9.19
CA THR A 203 11.35 -17.32 -9.86
C THR A 203 12.41 -16.88 -8.85
N GLU A 204 13.66 -16.66 -9.30
CA GLU A 204 14.72 -16.12 -8.43
C GLU A 204 14.32 -14.77 -7.78
N ARG A 205 13.47 -13.98 -8.45
CA ARG A 205 12.94 -12.73 -7.90
C ARG A 205 12.08 -12.94 -6.66
N ALA A 206 11.35 -14.05 -6.58
CA ALA A 206 10.52 -14.36 -5.41
C ALA A 206 11.33 -14.35 -4.11
N ALA A 207 12.57 -14.86 -4.13
CA ALA A 207 13.46 -14.87 -2.96
C ALA A 207 13.78 -13.45 -2.46
N THR A 208 14.01 -12.49 -3.37
CA THR A 208 14.27 -11.08 -3.02
C THR A 208 12.97 -10.37 -2.61
N ARG A 209 11.84 -10.74 -3.22
CA ARG A 209 10.56 -10.07 -2.95
C ARG A 209 9.94 -10.47 -1.61
N VAL A 210 10.07 -11.73 -1.22
CA VAL A 210 9.57 -12.20 0.08
C VAL A 210 10.25 -11.46 1.24
N GLU A 211 11.51 -11.03 1.09
CA GLU A 211 12.24 -10.28 2.11
C GLU A 211 11.51 -8.99 2.57
N ARG A 212 10.71 -8.39 1.69
CA ARG A 212 9.92 -7.18 2.01
C ARG A 212 8.84 -7.42 3.06
N ALA A 213 8.34 -8.65 3.13
CA ALA A 213 7.35 -9.06 4.11
C ALA A 213 7.97 -9.60 5.41
N LEU A 214 9.30 -9.81 5.42
CA LEU A 214 10.00 -10.36 6.58
C LEU A 214 10.46 -9.28 7.55
N ARG A 215 10.51 -9.62 8.85
CA ARG A 215 10.97 -8.73 9.93
C ARG A 215 10.26 -7.37 9.90
N PRO A 216 8.93 -7.37 10.01
CA PRO A 216 8.12 -6.18 9.92
C PRO A 216 8.45 -5.17 11.03
N TYR A 217 8.05 -3.93 10.81
CA TYR A 217 7.89 -2.97 11.90
C TYR A 217 6.50 -3.16 12.50
N LEU A 218 6.43 -3.52 13.77
CA LEU A 218 5.20 -3.53 14.56
C LEU A 218 4.77 -2.10 14.86
N THR A 219 3.45 -1.89 14.95
CA THR A 219 2.82 -0.58 15.16
C THR A 219 1.74 -0.69 16.24
N PRO A 220 2.12 -0.85 17.54
CA PRO A 220 1.20 -1.21 18.62
C PRO A 220 0.04 -0.22 18.80
N ASP A 221 0.28 1.06 18.52
CA ASP A 221 -0.71 2.14 18.70
C ASP A 221 -1.37 2.58 17.38
N ALA A 222 -1.23 1.78 16.31
CA ALA A 222 -1.83 2.07 15.01
C ALA A 222 -3.01 1.13 14.70
N PRO A 223 -3.83 1.44 13.68
CA PRO A 223 -4.98 0.60 13.33
C PRO A 223 -4.63 -0.84 12.95
N PHE A 224 -3.42 -1.07 12.47
CA PHE A 224 -2.96 -2.39 12.02
C PHE A 224 -1.65 -2.79 12.70
N ARG A 225 -1.44 -4.12 12.85
CA ARG A 225 -0.33 -4.71 13.59
C ARG A 225 1.05 -4.30 13.06
N THR A 226 1.19 -4.18 11.74
CA THR A 226 2.49 -3.92 11.10
C THR A 226 2.39 -2.83 10.04
N LEU A 227 3.47 -2.09 9.80
CA LEU A 227 3.56 -1.08 8.73
C LEU A 227 3.26 -1.67 7.35
N GLY A 228 3.83 -2.84 7.02
CA GLY A 228 3.58 -3.48 5.73
C GLY A 228 2.13 -3.93 5.58
N GLY A 229 1.54 -4.51 6.64
CA GLY A 229 0.12 -4.85 6.65
C GLY A 229 -0.78 -3.62 6.50
N TYR A 230 -0.42 -2.51 7.14
CA TYR A 230 -1.15 -1.24 6.94
C TYR A 230 -1.07 -0.75 5.49
N ALA A 231 0.12 -0.81 4.88
CA ALA A 231 0.30 -0.45 3.46
C ALA A 231 -0.56 -1.31 2.52
N ASP A 232 -0.64 -2.61 2.78
CA ASP A 232 -1.46 -3.57 2.02
C ASP A 232 -2.96 -3.24 2.13
N VAL A 233 -3.43 -2.90 3.34
CA VAL A 233 -4.82 -2.46 3.54
C VAL A 233 -5.09 -1.12 2.85
N LEU A 234 -4.18 -0.13 2.96
CA LEU A 234 -4.34 1.16 2.28
C LEU A 234 -4.50 1.02 0.77
N ASP A 235 -3.68 0.17 0.13
CA ASP A 235 -3.78 -0.06 -1.32
C ASP A 235 -5.11 -0.73 -1.71
N ALA A 236 -5.56 -1.69 -0.91
CA ALA A 236 -6.84 -2.36 -1.12
C ALA A 236 -8.04 -1.41 -1.01
N VAL A 237 -8.11 -0.61 0.07
CA VAL A 237 -9.26 0.28 0.29
C VAL A 237 -9.27 1.47 -0.66
N ALA A 238 -8.11 1.99 -1.04
CA ALA A 238 -8.03 3.06 -2.04
C ALA A 238 -8.69 2.65 -3.36
N ARG A 239 -8.53 1.37 -3.74
CA ARG A 239 -9.03 0.83 -5.01
C ARG A 239 -10.48 0.34 -4.94
N THR A 240 -10.92 -0.22 -3.80
CA THR A 240 -12.18 -0.98 -3.73
C THR A 240 -13.20 -0.43 -2.75
N ALA A 241 -12.79 0.40 -1.80
CA ALA A 241 -13.64 0.95 -0.75
C ALA A 241 -13.21 2.38 -0.35
N PRO A 242 -13.20 3.35 -1.29
CA PRO A 242 -12.64 4.69 -1.06
C PRO A 242 -13.24 5.40 0.17
N ALA A 243 -14.53 5.24 0.43
CA ALA A 243 -15.16 5.84 1.62
C ALA A 243 -14.57 5.30 2.93
N ALA A 244 -14.38 3.96 3.03
CA ALA A 244 -13.72 3.35 4.19
C ALA A 244 -12.26 3.78 4.30
N GLY A 245 -11.55 3.90 3.16
CA GLY A 245 -10.18 4.40 3.10
C GLY A 245 -10.07 5.83 3.62
N ILE A 246 -10.94 6.73 3.18
CA ILE A 246 -10.98 8.13 3.63
C ILE A 246 -11.24 8.20 5.15
N SER A 247 -12.28 7.51 5.65
CA SER A 247 -12.56 7.47 7.09
C SER A 247 -11.37 6.92 7.90
N LEU A 248 -10.70 5.88 7.39
CA LEU A 248 -9.52 5.30 8.03
C LEU A 248 -8.37 6.31 8.15
N VAL A 249 -8.00 6.99 7.06
CA VAL A 249 -6.88 7.93 7.07
C VAL A 249 -7.20 9.25 7.78
N LEU A 250 -8.47 9.61 7.93
CA LEU A 250 -8.90 10.73 8.77
C LEU A 250 -8.91 10.38 10.26
N GLY A 251 -8.79 9.09 10.62
CA GLY A 251 -8.79 8.65 12.02
C GLY A 251 -10.17 8.56 12.63
N GLU A 252 -11.20 8.41 11.79
CA GLU A 252 -12.58 8.24 12.22
C GLU A 252 -12.85 6.76 12.55
N ALA A 253 -13.09 6.49 13.82
CA ALA A 253 -13.74 5.31 14.42
C ALA A 253 -13.23 3.88 14.08
N ASP A 254 -13.40 2.98 15.05
CA ASP A 254 -13.13 1.54 14.95
C ASP A 254 -13.90 0.87 13.79
N ASP A 255 -15.11 1.35 13.45
CA ASP A 255 -15.92 0.87 12.34
C ASP A 255 -15.20 1.01 10.97
N ALA A 256 -14.39 2.05 10.78
CA ALA A 256 -13.62 2.23 9.55
C ALA A 256 -12.53 1.16 9.41
N ARG A 257 -11.91 0.75 10.52
CA ARG A 257 -10.92 -0.33 10.53
C ARG A 257 -11.52 -1.67 10.10
N ASP A 258 -12.67 -2.05 10.66
CA ASP A 258 -13.33 -3.31 10.34
C ASP A 258 -13.79 -3.34 8.87
N ALA A 259 -14.34 -2.23 8.38
CA ALA A 259 -14.69 -2.07 6.96
C ALA A 259 -13.47 -2.19 6.05
N ALA A 260 -12.32 -1.61 6.46
CA ALA A 260 -11.07 -1.69 5.71
C ALA A 260 -10.51 -3.12 5.67
N VAL A 261 -10.55 -3.86 6.78
CA VAL A 261 -10.14 -5.28 6.83
C VAL A 261 -11.02 -6.13 5.92
N ALA A 262 -12.35 -5.92 5.96
CA ALA A 262 -13.27 -6.64 5.10
C ALA A 262 -13.02 -6.38 3.60
N ALA A 263 -12.77 -5.12 3.23
CA ALA A 263 -12.42 -4.74 1.86
C ALA A 263 -11.08 -5.35 1.43
N TRP A 264 -10.05 -5.29 2.29
CA TRP A 264 -8.75 -5.88 2.04
C TRP A 264 -8.82 -7.41 1.82
N ARG A 265 -9.57 -8.14 2.64
CA ARG A 265 -9.77 -9.60 2.46
C ARG A 265 -10.40 -9.91 1.10
N LYS A 266 -11.46 -9.17 0.73
CA LYS A 266 -12.13 -9.33 -0.56
C LYS A 266 -11.19 -9.00 -1.73
N TYR A 267 -10.43 -7.92 -1.60
CA TYR A 267 -9.44 -7.51 -2.59
C TYR A 267 -8.36 -8.56 -2.78
N GLY A 268 -7.74 -9.04 -1.70
CA GLY A 268 -6.71 -10.09 -1.74
C GLY A 268 -7.22 -11.37 -2.41
N ALA A 269 -8.43 -11.82 -2.06
CA ALA A 269 -9.06 -12.97 -2.72
C ALA A 269 -9.20 -12.75 -4.24
N ALA A 270 -9.70 -11.58 -4.68
CA ALA A 270 -9.85 -11.26 -6.10
C ALA A 270 -8.49 -11.20 -6.83
N VAL A 271 -7.45 -10.66 -6.18
CA VAL A 271 -6.09 -10.60 -6.74
C VAL A 271 -5.52 -11.99 -6.95
N HIS A 272 -5.61 -12.86 -5.94
CA HIS A 272 -5.04 -14.22 -6.04
C HIS A 272 -5.84 -15.11 -6.98
N ASP A 273 -7.16 -15.01 -7.00
CA ASP A 273 -8.01 -15.71 -7.97
C ASP A 273 -7.68 -15.28 -9.40
N GLY A 274 -7.58 -13.97 -9.64
CA GLY A 274 -7.18 -13.41 -10.93
C GLY A 274 -5.81 -13.89 -11.41
N LEU A 275 -4.83 -14.01 -10.49
CA LEU A 275 -3.51 -14.53 -10.82
C LEU A 275 -3.51 -16.04 -11.10
N GLN A 276 -4.33 -16.82 -10.38
CA GLN A 276 -4.41 -18.28 -10.53
C GLN A 276 -5.19 -18.69 -11.78
N SER A 277 -6.26 -17.95 -12.11
CA SER A 277 -7.14 -18.26 -13.24
C SER A 277 -6.66 -17.69 -14.58
N ALA A 278 -5.67 -16.79 -14.60
CA ALA A 278 -5.21 -16.10 -15.80
C ALA A 278 -4.68 -17.05 -16.88
N GLU A 279 -5.14 -16.86 -18.13
CA GLU A 279 -4.48 -17.42 -19.31
C GLU A 279 -3.20 -16.63 -19.61
N THR A 280 -2.06 -17.30 -19.77
CA THR A 280 -0.78 -16.62 -19.91
C THR A 280 -0.17 -16.77 -21.30
N ARG A 281 0.48 -15.71 -21.80
CA ARG A 281 1.22 -15.68 -23.08
C ARG A 281 2.53 -14.91 -22.92
N ARG A 282 3.55 -15.28 -23.71
CA ARG A 282 4.86 -14.61 -23.71
C ARG A 282 5.13 -13.93 -25.04
N HIS A 283 5.62 -12.70 -24.99
CA HIS A 283 6.02 -11.92 -26.15
C HIS A 283 7.26 -11.08 -25.87
N HIS A 284 8.42 -11.45 -26.42
CA HIS A 284 9.63 -10.62 -26.45
C HIS A 284 9.97 -9.86 -25.14
N GLY A 285 10.03 -10.57 -24.02
CA GLY A 285 10.34 -9.96 -22.72
C GLY A 285 9.11 -9.46 -21.93
N VAL A 286 7.92 -9.69 -22.45
CA VAL A 286 6.65 -9.36 -21.81
C VAL A 286 5.85 -10.64 -21.52
N TRP A 287 5.38 -10.78 -20.31
CA TRP A 287 4.42 -11.82 -19.93
C TRP A 287 3.03 -11.21 -19.82
N VAL A 288 2.10 -11.67 -20.63
CA VAL A 288 0.72 -11.19 -20.69
C VAL A 288 -0.19 -12.17 -19.96
N LEU A 289 -0.99 -11.66 -19.04
CA LEU A 289 -2.03 -12.36 -18.30
C LEU A 289 -3.40 -11.89 -18.81
N ASP A 290 -4.21 -12.80 -19.31
CA ASP A 290 -5.61 -12.55 -19.65
C ASP A 290 -6.48 -12.92 -18.44
N CYS A 291 -6.92 -11.90 -17.71
CA CYS A 291 -7.66 -11.97 -16.45
C CYS A 291 -9.13 -11.55 -16.64
N ARG A 292 -9.82 -12.07 -17.68
CA ARG A 292 -11.15 -11.61 -18.16
C ARG A 292 -12.18 -11.38 -17.08
N ASP A 293 -12.22 -12.24 -16.06
CA ASP A 293 -13.25 -12.25 -15.02
C ASP A 293 -12.77 -11.55 -13.74
N THR A 294 -11.57 -10.93 -13.79
CA THR A 294 -10.99 -10.22 -12.63
C THR A 294 -11.43 -8.77 -12.63
N ASP A 295 -11.83 -8.27 -11.44
CA ASP A 295 -12.13 -6.85 -11.24
C ASP A 295 -10.94 -5.99 -11.69
N PRO A 296 -11.15 -4.99 -12.56
CA PRO A 296 -10.09 -4.08 -13.01
C PRO A 296 -9.29 -3.45 -11.86
N ALA A 297 -9.90 -3.17 -10.72
CA ALA A 297 -9.22 -2.64 -9.53
C ALA A 297 -8.12 -3.59 -8.99
N ALA A 298 -8.21 -4.89 -9.23
CA ALA A 298 -7.22 -5.88 -8.80
C ALA A 298 -6.02 -6.00 -9.76
N LEU A 299 -6.15 -5.59 -11.02
CA LEU A 299 -5.13 -5.82 -12.05
C LEU A 299 -3.74 -5.28 -11.70
N PRO A 300 -3.57 -4.09 -11.08
CA PRO A 300 -2.25 -3.61 -10.68
C PRO A 300 -1.53 -4.55 -9.71
N ALA A 301 -2.25 -5.11 -8.73
CA ALA A 301 -1.68 -6.08 -7.80
C ALA A 301 -1.44 -7.44 -8.46
N VAL A 302 -2.33 -7.90 -9.36
CA VAL A 302 -2.13 -9.12 -10.17
C VAL A 302 -0.86 -9.00 -11.00
N ALA A 303 -0.68 -7.91 -11.75
CA ALA A 303 0.51 -7.68 -12.56
C ALA A 303 1.79 -7.64 -11.70
N ARG A 304 1.75 -6.94 -10.56
CA ARG A 304 2.87 -6.83 -9.63
C ARG A 304 3.24 -8.19 -9.02
N LEU A 305 2.27 -8.94 -8.48
CA LEU A 305 2.53 -10.26 -7.90
C LEU A 305 3.01 -11.26 -8.95
N ALA A 306 2.43 -11.25 -10.14
CA ALA A 306 2.89 -12.05 -11.26
C ALA A 306 4.36 -11.77 -11.57
N ARG A 307 4.74 -10.49 -11.73
CA ARG A 307 6.13 -10.08 -11.98
C ARG A 307 7.07 -10.53 -10.85
N ASP A 308 6.67 -10.29 -9.62
CA ASP A 308 7.53 -10.47 -8.46
C ASP A 308 7.75 -11.95 -8.10
N PHE A 309 6.75 -12.80 -8.32
CA PHE A 309 6.79 -14.18 -7.83
C PHE A 309 6.79 -15.24 -8.93
N ARG A 310 6.18 -15.00 -10.10
CA ARG A 310 5.92 -16.05 -11.10
C ARG A 310 6.47 -15.78 -12.50
N SER A 311 6.66 -14.50 -12.87
CA SER A 311 7.04 -14.18 -14.24
C SER A 311 8.51 -14.48 -14.53
N PRO A 312 8.82 -15.21 -15.61
CA PRO A 312 10.19 -15.32 -16.12
C PRO A 312 10.64 -14.06 -16.87
N GLU A 313 9.70 -13.17 -17.21
CA GLU A 313 9.96 -11.95 -17.99
C GLU A 313 10.05 -10.71 -17.07
N PRO A 314 10.78 -9.66 -17.47
CA PRO A 314 10.93 -8.45 -16.65
C PRO A 314 9.67 -7.58 -16.59
N VAL A 315 8.79 -7.70 -17.60
CA VAL A 315 7.55 -6.93 -17.71
C VAL A 315 6.36 -7.87 -17.70
N VAL A 316 5.34 -7.50 -16.93
CA VAL A 316 4.04 -8.19 -16.88
C VAL A 316 2.93 -7.23 -17.26
N VAL A 317 2.01 -7.69 -18.08
CA VAL A 317 0.78 -6.98 -18.45
C VAL A 317 -0.40 -7.85 -18.05
N ALA A 318 -1.27 -7.36 -17.17
CA ALA A 318 -2.54 -7.99 -16.83
C ALA A 318 -3.67 -7.25 -17.54
N LEU A 319 -4.58 -8.01 -18.16
CA LEU A 319 -5.67 -7.49 -18.98
C LEU A 319 -7.03 -7.99 -18.49
N SER A 320 -8.02 -7.12 -18.36
CA SER A 320 -9.43 -7.46 -18.14
C SER A 320 -10.34 -6.40 -18.76
N GLU A 321 -11.37 -6.82 -19.50
CA GLU A 321 -12.49 -5.98 -19.99
C GLU A 321 -12.12 -4.58 -20.50
N GLY A 322 -11.05 -4.46 -21.31
CA GLY A 322 -10.61 -3.20 -21.89
C GLY A 322 -9.70 -2.36 -20.97
N THR A 323 -9.35 -2.88 -19.81
CA THR A 323 -8.40 -2.29 -18.86
C THR A 323 -7.10 -3.09 -18.88
N ALA A 324 -5.97 -2.40 -18.73
CA ALA A 324 -4.65 -3.00 -18.63
C ALA A 324 -3.91 -2.45 -17.40
N ALA A 325 -3.16 -3.33 -16.74
CA ALA A 325 -2.17 -2.92 -15.75
C ALA A 325 -0.80 -3.48 -16.13
N VAL A 326 0.23 -2.68 -15.95
CA VAL A 326 1.61 -3.04 -16.29
C VAL A 326 2.47 -3.00 -15.05
N ALA A 327 3.29 -4.04 -14.87
CA ALA A 327 4.33 -4.06 -13.84
C ALA A 327 5.68 -4.34 -14.50
N GLY A 328 6.64 -3.43 -14.30
CA GLY A 328 7.99 -3.50 -14.84
C GLY A 328 9.05 -3.19 -13.79
N GLU A 329 10.33 -3.24 -14.15
CA GLU A 329 11.39 -2.63 -13.35
C GLU A 329 11.31 -1.10 -13.53
N SER A 330 11.68 -0.34 -12.49
CA SER A 330 11.50 1.11 -12.37
C SER A 330 11.74 1.89 -13.68
N GLY A 331 10.73 2.66 -14.13
CA GLY A 331 10.75 3.48 -15.34
C GLY A 331 9.80 3.04 -16.47
N ILE A 332 9.02 1.97 -16.27
CA ILE A 332 8.01 1.49 -17.26
C ILE A 332 6.59 1.79 -16.78
N ASP A 333 6.39 2.02 -15.50
CA ASP A 333 5.07 2.23 -14.88
C ASP A 333 4.35 3.53 -15.35
N ASP A 334 5.07 4.43 -16.05
CA ASP A 334 4.54 5.71 -16.57
C ASP A 334 4.15 5.65 -18.07
N ALA A 335 4.12 4.48 -18.71
CA ALA A 335 4.05 4.38 -20.17
C ALA A 335 2.71 3.83 -20.73
N VAL A 336 1.62 3.76 -19.93
CA VAL A 336 0.31 3.29 -20.44
C VAL A 336 -0.81 4.22 -19.99
#